data_d6e2938761d8d93049abe110c85a3f16
#
_entry.id   d6e2938761d8d93049abe110c85a3f16
#
_cell.length_a   1.000
_cell.length_b   1.000
_cell.length_c   1.000
_cell.angle_alpha   90.00
_cell.angle_beta   90.00
_cell.angle_gamma   90.00
#
_symmetry.space_group_name_H-M   'P 1'
#
loop_
_entity.id
_entity.type
_entity.pdbx_description
1 polymer ?
#
loop_
_entity_poly.entity_id
_entity_poly.type
_entity_poly.pdbx_seq_one_letter_code
_entity_poly.pdbx_strand_id
1 'polypeptide(L)'
;MKRVLSLCLSVLLSLMAAAQTAEDSIRPARPWRAAAEVVGINALVHSFDRFVLREDFAQTTLNSIRNNFKRGFVWDNDNFNTNMFAHPYHGSLYFNAARSNGMNFWQSYPYALGGSLMWEFFGENTPPSINDLLATSIGGAAIGETTYRISSIVLDDSKRGWQRVWREVLGGIACPIRLLNRLITGDAWRVRTTKHRYHDFDEIPLVFRTSAGVSYLAEKGSSEHGVYFPYVKLLFHYGDPLSDVNEPYDFFTAEATFGFSKSQPLVNSLHLIGQLWDTPILTKENIQMNFGFYQHFNFYNSEAVRKEKDIIPYRIGETASLGAGLVYRIPNIGRKISLEQRLYLNGIILGGSLSDHFHVKERDYSLGSGFSTKLHTFVELGKIGRLILIADFYKLYTWKGYDEKEVAKLDNLDFVNAQGDAGNSTLVVLNPRLQLKIASHLLLDLYGSYFYRHTTYYEHDDVSTSTYQLRTGLTYEW
;
A
#
# COMPACT_ATOMS: atom_id res chain seq x y z
N MET A 1 -25.89 4.24 8.88
CA MET A 1 -24.80 3.61 9.58
C MET A 1 -25.05 2.15 9.93
N LYS A 2 -26.00 1.78 10.81
CA LYS A 2 -26.28 0.35 11.18
C LYS A 2 -26.54 -0.57 9.97
N ARG A 3 -27.25 -0.11 8.93
CA ARG A 3 -27.53 -0.89 7.71
C ARG A 3 -26.30 -1.09 6.82
N VAL A 4 -25.40 -0.12 6.72
CA VAL A 4 -24.16 -0.22 5.95
C VAL A 4 -23.19 -1.16 6.66
N LEU A 5 -23.06 -1.06 7.97
CA LEU A 5 -22.24 -1.97 8.78
C LEU A 5 -22.74 -3.42 8.68
N SER A 6 -24.07 -3.62 8.71
CA SER A 6 -24.70 -4.94 8.53
C SER A 6 -24.47 -5.50 7.12
N LEU A 7 -24.51 -4.65 6.09
CA LEU A 7 -24.23 -5.06 4.71
C LEU A 7 -22.74 -5.42 4.52
N CYS A 8 -21.82 -4.62 5.04
CA CYS A 8 -20.40 -4.93 5.02
C CYS A 8 -20.08 -6.24 5.78
N LEU A 9 -20.72 -6.43 6.94
CA LEU A 9 -20.55 -7.65 7.72
C LEU A 9 -21.12 -8.89 7.00
N SER A 10 -22.28 -8.77 6.34
CA SER A 10 -22.88 -9.88 5.58
C SER A 10 -22.10 -10.19 4.30
N VAL A 11 -21.54 -9.19 3.62
CA VAL A 11 -20.64 -9.39 2.47
C VAL A 11 -19.34 -10.04 2.93
N LEU A 12 -18.74 -9.61 4.05
CA LEU A 12 -17.57 -10.26 4.63
C LEU A 12 -17.85 -11.73 5.01
N LEU A 13 -18.98 -11.99 5.65
CA LEU A 13 -19.39 -13.35 6.04
C LEU A 13 -19.68 -14.25 4.84
N SER A 14 -20.25 -13.72 3.75
CA SER A 14 -20.46 -14.47 2.52
C SER A 14 -19.15 -14.74 1.76
N LEU A 15 -18.20 -13.80 1.76
CA LEU A 15 -16.85 -14.01 1.23
C LEU A 15 -16.09 -15.08 2.05
N MET A 16 -16.27 -15.11 3.38
CA MET A 16 -15.69 -16.13 4.24
C MET A 16 -16.29 -17.53 3.97
N ALA A 17 -17.59 -17.62 3.66
CA ALA A 17 -18.24 -18.88 3.33
C ALA A 17 -17.82 -19.42 1.95
N ALA A 18 -17.55 -18.54 0.98
CA ALA A 18 -17.06 -18.94 -0.34
C ALA A 18 -15.61 -19.46 -0.32
N ALA A 19 -14.83 -19.12 0.71
CA ALA A 19 -13.42 -19.49 0.86
C ALA A 19 -13.20 -20.93 1.39
N GLN A 20 -14.26 -21.72 1.62
CA GLN A 20 -14.14 -23.08 2.18
C GLN A 20 -13.76 -24.18 1.18
N THR A 21 -13.48 -23.88 -0.07
CA THR A 21 -13.26 -24.88 -1.12
C THR A 21 -11.83 -24.95 -1.68
N ALA A 22 -10.85 -24.25 -1.12
CA ALA A 22 -9.46 -24.40 -1.51
C ALA A 22 -8.75 -25.38 -0.54
N GLU A 23 -8.50 -26.58 -1.03
CA GLU A 23 -7.62 -27.56 -0.40
C GLU A 23 -6.19 -27.04 -0.34
N ASP A 24 -5.50 -27.46 0.74
CA ASP A 24 -4.07 -27.52 0.95
C ASP A 24 -3.33 -26.31 1.51
N SER A 25 -3.59 -26.05 2.79
CA SER A 25 -2.45 -25.66 3.64
C SER A 25 -1.78 -26.94 4.16
N ILE A 26 -0.51 -27.19 3.82
CA ILE A 26 0.31 -28.32 4.32
C ILE A 26 0.36 -28.32 5.87
N ARG A 27 -0.08 -27.26 6.51
CA ARG A 27 -0.29 -27.17 7.96
C ARG A 27 -1.71 -26.81 8.33
N PRO A 28 -2.27 -27.45 9.38
CA PRO A 28 -3.59 -27.09 9.87
C PRO A 28 -3.61 -25.63 10.34
N ALA A 29 -4.67 -24.93 9.97
CA ALA A 29 -4.93 -23.58 10.42
C ALA A 29 -5.00 -23.51 11.97
N ARG A 30 -4.42 -22.46 12.56
CA ARG A 30 -4.35 -22.24 14.02
C ARG A 30 -5.02 -20.92 14.41
N PRO A 31 -6.36 -20.82 14.31
CA PRO A 31 -7.09 -19.56 14.46
C PRO A 31 -6.88 -18.91 15.83
N TRP A 32 -6.87 -19.69 16.91
CA TRP A 32 -6.69 -19.17 18.27
C TRP A 32 -5.28 -18.61 18.51
N ARG A 33 -4.28 -19.20 17.85
CA ARG A 33 -2.93 -18.66 17.91
C ARG A 33 -2.82 -17.36 17.16
N ALA A 34 -3.40 -17.25 15.95
CA ALA A 34 -3.47 -16.02 15.20
C ALA A 34 -4.15 -14.91 16.02
N ALA A 35 -5.28 -15.22 16.67
CA ALA A 35 -5.97 -14.28 17.55
C ALA A 35 -5.11 -13.83 18.73
N ALA A 36 -4.41 -14.76 19.40
CA ALA A 36 -3.51 -14.44 20.50
C ALA A 36 -2.33 -13.56 20.05
N GLU A 37 -1.81 -13.79 18.84
CA GLU A 37 -0.75 -12.94 18.27
C GLU A 37 -1.25 -11.52 17.96
N VAL A 38 -2.46 -11.36 17.42
CA VAL A 38 -3.07 -10.04 17.21
C VAL A 38 -3.24 -9.28 18.54
N VAL A 39 -3.73 -9.96 19.59
CA VAL A 39 -3.80 -9.38 20.93
C VAL A 39 -2.41 -9.01 21.45
N GLY A 40 -1.42 -9.89 21.24
CA GLY A 40 -0.04 -9.66 21.64
C GLY A 40 0.61 -8.47 20.93
N ILE A 41 0.36 -8.30 19.63
CA ILE A 41 0.83 -7.15 18.83
C ILE A 41 0.27 -5.87 19.41
N ASN A 42 -1.05 -5.80 19.62
CA ASN A 42 -1.71 -4.64 20.22
C ASN A 42 -1.15 -4.32 21.62
N ALA A 43 -1.00 -5.33 22.47
CA ALA A 43 -0.45 -5.14 23.81
C ALA A 43 1.01 -4.63 23.79
N LEU A 44 1.82 -5.14 22.86
CA LEU A 44 3.22 -4.74 22.69
C LEU A 44 3.34 -3.30 22.21
N VAL A 45 2.62 -2.97 21.11
CA VAL A 45 2.65 -1.61 20.53
C VAL A 45 2.11 -0.61 21.55
N HIS A 46 0.93 -0.86 22.13
CA HIS A 46 0.36 0.01 23.18
C HIS A 46 1.30 0.19 24.37
N SER A 47 1.98 -0.88 24.82
CA SER A 47 2.94 -0.78 25.92
C SER A 47 4.15 0.07 25.54
N PHE A 48 4.63 -0.06 24.31
CA PHE A 48 5.73 0.73 23.80
C PHE A 48 5.35 2.22 23.72
N ASP A 49 4.20 2.54 23.12
CA ASP A 49 3.71 3.91 23.00
C ASP A 49 3.47 4.54 24.38
N ARG A 50 2.85 3.78 25.30
CA ARG A 50 2.52 4.26 26.64
C ARG A 50 3.73 4.48 27.55
N PHE A 51 4.68 3.53 27.57
CA PHE A 51 5.75 3.50 28.57
C PHE A 51 7.10 3.98 28.04
N VAL A 52 7.37 3.81 26.73
CA VAL A 52 8.63 4.20 26.11
C VAL A 52 8.51 5.56 25.43
N LEU A 53 7.56 5.72 24.49
CA LEU A 53 7.33 6.97 23.79
C LEU A 53 6.54 7.98 24.64
N ARG A 54 5.72 7.50 25.58
CA ARG A 54 4.85 8.30 26.45
C ARG A 54 3.83 9.15 25.69
N GLU A 55 3.31 8.56 24.61
CA GLU A 55 2.30 9.21 23.78
C GLU A 55 1.01 9.45 24.55
N ASP A 56 0.42 10.63 24.37
CA ASP A 56 -0.80 11.03 25.08
C ASP A 56 -2.00 10.16 24.72
N PHE A 57 -2.14 9.76 23.46
CA PHE A 57 -3.22 8.89 22.99
C PHE A 57 -3.19 7.51 23.66
N ALA A 58 -2.01 6.99 24.00
CA ALA A 58 -1.83 5.69 24.64
C ALA A 58 -2.08 5.70 26.16
N GLN A 59 -2.42 6.85 26.78
CA GLN A 59 -2.75 6.94 28.20
C GLN A 59 -4.18 6.48 28.48
N THR A 60 -4.51 5.26 28.07
CA THR A 60 -5.85 4.67 28.19
C THR A 60 -6.23 4.37 29.64
N THR A 61 -7.52 4.54 29.95
CA THR A 61 -8.14 4.23 31.24
C THR A 61 -9.47 3.50 31.02
N LEU A 62 -10.01 2.88 32.06
CA LEU A 62 -11.34 2.26 31.95
C LEU A 62 -12.42 3.28 31.57
N ASN A 63 -12.27 4.55 31.96
CA ASN A 63 -13.19 5.61 31.59
C ASN A 63 -13.05 6.00 30.09
N SER A 64 -11.82 6.13 29.58
CA SER A 64 -11.61 6.40 28.14
C SER A 64 -12.17 5.26 27.29
N ILE A 65 -11.89 4.00 27.63
CA ILE A 65 -12.45 2.83 26.94
C ILE A 65 -13.98 2.87 26.93
N ARG A 66 -14.61 3.12 28.10
CA ARG A 66 -16.08 3.25 28.18
C ARG A 66 -16.61 4.39 27.31
N ASN A 67 -15.88 5.48 27.23
CA ASN A 67 -16.25 6.62 26.40
C ASN A 67 -16.13 6.30 24.90
N ASN A 68 -15.12 5.55 24.48
CA ASN A 68 -14.95 5.10 23.09
C ASN A 68 -16.18 4.30 22.61
N PHE A 69 -16.70 3.39 23.44
CA PHE A 69 -17.94 2.68 23.12
C PHE A 69 -19.19 3.57 23.05
N LYS A 70 -19.22 4.70 23.77
CA LYS A 70 -20.37 5.61 23.79
C LYS A 70 -20.36 6.63 22.64
N ARG A 71 -19.18 7.13 22.26
CA ARG A 71 -19.04 8.24 21.30
C ARG A 71 -19.22 7.77 19.85
N GLY A 72 -18.85 6.54 19.53
CA GLY A 72 -18.87 6.03 18.16
C GLY A 72 -17.72 6.57 17.32
N PHE A 73 -17.74 6.25 16.02
CA PHE A 73 -16.65 6.57 15.10
C PHE A 73 -16.62 8.04 14.67
N VAL A 74 -15.41 8.58 14.58
CA VAL A 74 -15.10 9.93 14.11
C VAL A 74 -14.08 9.87 12.97
N TRP A 75 -13.77 10.99 12.35
CA TRP A 75 -12.60 11.18 11.50
C TRP A 75 -11.50 11.83 12.36
N ASP A 76 -10.36 11.22 12.46
CA ASP A 76 -9.26 11.73 13.29
C ASP A 76 -8.39 12.78 12.60
N ASN A 77 -7.42 13.33 13.34
CA ASN A 77 -6.53 14.39 12.90
C ASN A 77 -5.07 13.96 12.76
N ASP A 78 -4.79 12.68 12.64
CA ASP A 78 -3.45 12.17 12.47
C ASP A 78 -2.79 12.70 11.18
N ASN A 79 -1.46 12.74 11.16
CA ASN A 79 -0.71 13.19 10.01
C ASN A 79 -0.85 12.21 8.82
N PHE A 80 -0.50 12.70 7.62
CA PHE A 80 -0.64 11.94 6.38
C PHE A 80 0.11 10.60 6.39
N ASN A 81 1.31 10.56 6.95
CA ASN A 81 2.11 9.33 7.00
C ASN A 81 1.48 8.30 7.92
N THR A 82 0.92 8.72 9.05
CA THR A 82 0.22 7.84 9.99
C THR A 82 -0.98 7.21 9.31
N ASN A 83 -1.89 8.01 8.79
CA ASN A 83 -3.14 7.51 8.20
C ASN A 83 -2.94 6.73 6.90
N MET A 84 -2.03 7.17 6.03
CA MET A 84 -1.87 6.58 4.70
C MET A 84 -0.83 5.46 4.65
N PHE A 85 0.04 5.32 5.66
CA PHE A 85 1.11 4.33 5.67
C PHE A 85 1.25 3.57 6.98
N ALA A 86 1.30 4.24 8.15
CA ALA A 86 1.57 3.55 9.43
C ALA A 86 0.39 2.65 9.86
N HIS A 87 -0.85 3.11 9.74
CA HIS A 87 -2.04 2.28 10.00
C HIS A 87 -2.14 1.08 9.06
N PRO A 88 -1.96 1.20 7.73
CA PRO A 88 -1.85 0.04 6.83
C PRO A 88 -0.71 -0.90 7.19
N TYR A 89 0.46 -0.38 7.58
CA TYR A 89 1.56 -1.23 8.01
C TYR A 89 1.21 -1.99 9.30
N HIS A 90 0.61 -1.33 10.29
CA HIS A 90 0.12 -1.97 11.50
C HIS A 90 -0.90 -3.08 11.19
N GLY A 91 -1.85 -2.80 10.30
CA GLY A 91 -2.82 -3.79 9.80
C GLY A 91 -2.18 -4.98 9.12
N SER A 92 -1.05 -4.77 8.42
CA SER A 92 -0.29 -5.85 7.80
C SER A 92 0.27 -6.84 8.83
N LEU A 93 0.62 -6.38 10.03
CA LEU A 93 1.07 -7.26 11.12
C LEU A 93 -0.05 -8.19 11.58
N TYR A 94 -1.28 -7.68 11.73
CA TYR A 94 -2.45 -8.49 12.09
C TYR A 94 -2.81 -9.51 11.00
N PHE A 95 -2.81 -9.06 9.74
CA PHE A 95 -3.04 -9.92 8.58
C PHE A 95 -1.99 -11.04 8.52
N ASN A 96 -0.73 -10.69 8.71
CA ASN A 96 0.39 -11.62 8.69
C ASN A 96 0.42 -12.57 9.90
N ALA A 97 -0.14 -12.20 11.04
CA ALA A 97 -0.36 -13.12 12.16
C ALA A 97 -1.28 -14.29 11.71
N ALA A 98 -2.37 -13.98 11.01
CA ALA A 98 -3.26 -14.98 10.47
C ALA A 98 -2.61 -15.82 9.36
N ARG A 99 -1.98 -15.20 8.36
CA ARG A 99 -1.27 -15.92 7.28
C ARG A 99 -0.18 -16.84 7.82
N SER A 100 0.59 -16.38 8.80
CA SER A 100 1.67 -17.19 9.43
C SER A 100 1.15 -18.38 10.25
N ASN A 101 -0.13 -18.38 10.60
CA ASN A 101 -0.82 -19.46 11.28
C ASN A 101 -1.69 -20.32 10.35
N GLY A 102 -1.46 -20.27 9.04
CA GLY A 102 -2.07 -21.16 8.05
C GLY A 102 -3.45 -20.74 7.55
N MET A 103 -3.86 -19.46 7.80
CA MET A 103 -5.06 -18.90 7.19
C MET A 103 -4.80 -18.56 5.73
N ASN A 104 -5.81 -18.73 4.87
CA ASN A 104 -5.75 -18.21 3.51
C ASN A 104 -5.97 -16.68 3.49
N PHE A 105 -5.87 -16.08 2.29
CA PHE A 105 -6.03 -14.64 2.11
C PHE A 105 -7.33 -14.10 2.73
N TRP A 106 -8.47 -14.70 2.38
CA TRP A 106 -9.78 -14.24 2.84
C TRP A 106 -10.01 -14.47 4.33
N GLN A 107 -9.50 -15.58 4.86
CA GLN A 107 -9.57 -15.88 6.29
C GLN A 107 -8.70 -14.94 7.14
N SER A 108 -7.72 -14.26 6.54
CA SER A 108 -6.83 -13.33 7.24
C SER A 108 -7.43 -11.93 7.42
N TYR A 109 -8.38 -11.53 6.56
CA TYR A 109 -9.06 -10.23 6.68
C TYR A 109 -9.74 -9.96 8.03
N PRO A 110 -10.49 -10.90 8.63
CA PRO A 110 -11.10 -10.69 9.95
C PRO A 110 -10.11 -10.38 11.05
N TYR A 111 -8.87 -10.87 10.95
CA TYR A 111 -7.82 -10.60 11.94
C TYR A 111 -7.30 -9.17 11.82
N ALA A 112 -7.14 -8.67 10.58
CA ALA A 112 -6.78 -7.26 10.35
C ALA A 112 -7.88 -6.32 10.86
N LEU A 113 -9.15 -6.61 10.52
CA LEU A 113 -10.30 -5.85 11.01
C LEU A 113 -10.46 -5.93 12.53
N GLY A 114 -10.36 -7.12 13.11
CA GLY A 114 -10.49 -7.33 14.56
C GLY A 114 -9.35 -6.69 15.35
N GLY A 115 -8.12 -6.75 14.83
CA GLY A 115 -6.95 -6.08 15.41
C GLY A 115 -7.09 -4.57 15.41
N SER A 116 -7.56 -4.00 14.29
CA SER A 116 -7.86 -2.57 14.18
C SER A 116 -8.96 -2.13 15.15
N LEU A 117 -10.10 -2.84 15.17
CA LEU A 117 -11.18 -2.56 16.13
C LEU A 117 -10.71 -2.62 17.58
N MET A 118 -9.86 -3.60 17.90
CA MET A 118 -9.31 -3.71 19.25
C MET A 118 -8.42 -2.51 19.58
N TRP A 119 -7.60 -2.04 18.63
CA TRP A 119 -6.78 -0.85 18.80
C TRP A 119 -7.64 0.39 19.05
N GLU A 120 -8.61 0.66 18.18
CA GLU A 120 -9.51 1.82 18.27
C GLU A 120 -10.28 1.90 19.60
N PHE A 121 -10.72 0.78 20.13
CA PHE A 121 -11.53 0.79 21.35
C PHE A 121 -10.70 0.69 22.63
N PHE A 122 -9.53 0.07 22.62
CA PHE A 122 -8.76 -0.26 23.81
C PHE A 122 -7.34 0.33 23.81
N GLY A 123 -6.74 0.56 22.64
CA GLY A 123 -5.38 1.08 22.49
C GLY A 123 -5.28 2.59 22.62
N GLU A 124 -6.38 3.33 22.39
CA GLU A 124 -6.40 4.78 22.37
C GLU A 124 -7.40 5.37 23.37
N ASN A 125 -7.07 6.57 23.88
CA ASN A 125 -7.97 7.33 24.75
C ASN A 125 -8.89 8.29 23.98
N THR A 126 -8.69 8.40 22.66
CA THR A 126 -9.50 9.16 21.70
C THR A 126 -10.70 8.35 21.20
N PRO A 127 -11.73 8.98 20.63
CA PRO A 127 -12.83 8.26 20.01
C PRO A 127 -12.36 7.40 18.83
N PRO A 128 -12.95 6.20 18.60
CA PRO A 128 -12.52 5.32 17.52
C PRO A 128 -12.64 5.98 16.15
N SER A 129 -11.64 5.77 15.31
CA SER A 129 -11.49 6.39 14.02
C SER A 129 -11.98 5.47 12.88
N ILE A 130 -12.79 6.01 11.94
CA ILE A 130 -13.27 5.24 10.79
C ILE A 130 -12.21 5.13 9.69
N ASN A 131 -11.38 6.16 9.52
CA ASN A 131 -10.28 6.14 8.56
C ASN A 131 -9.22 5.12 8.93
N ASP A 132 -8.90 4.99 10.23
CA ASP A 132 -7.92 4.02 10.71
C ASP A 132 -8.43 2.60 10.57
N LEU A 133 -9.71 2.38 10.88
CA LEU A 133 -10.33 1.08 10.66
C LEU A 133 -10.25 0.65 9.19
N LEU A 134 -10.52 1.56 8.24
CA LEU A 134 -10.46 1.27 6.81
C LEU A 134 -9.02 1.12 6.31
N ALA A 135 -8.13 2.03 6.73
CA ALA A 135 -6.72 2.01 6.35
C ALA A 135 -6.02 0.75 6.87
N THR A 136 -6.19 0.45 8.16
CA THR A 136 -5.58 -0.70 8.83
C THR A 136 -6.09 -2.02 8.26
N SER A 137 -7.40 -2.16 8.02
CA SER A 137 -7.95 -3.44 7.56
C SER A 137 -7.71 -3.68 6.07
N ILE A 138 -8.08 -2.74 5.18
CA ILE A 138 -8.01 -2.94 3.73
C ILE A 138 -6.58 -2.69 3.22
N GLY A 139 -5.98 -1.55 3.57
CA GLY A 139 -4.60 -1.24 3.21
C GLY A 139 -3.62 -2.23 3.84
N GLY A 140 -3.88 -2.63 5.09
CA GLY A 140 -3.10 -3.64 5.80
C GLY A 140 -3.09 -5.00 5.11
N ALA A 141 -4.21 -5.44 4.54
CA ALA A 141 -4.26 -6.69 3.78
C ALA A 141 -3.41 -6.63 2.51
N ALA A 142 -3.39 -5.49 1.79
CA ALA A 142 -2.57 -5.32 0.60
C ALA A 142 -1.06 -5.41 0.91
N ILE A 143 -0.61 -4.67 1.92
CA ILE A 143 0.79 -4.72 2.38
C ILE A 143 1.10 -6.10 2.96
N GLY A 144 0.19 -6.65 3.75
CA GLY A 144 0.34 -7.92 4.44
C GLY A 144 0.55 -9.08 3.48
N GLU A 145 -0.32 -9.27 2.50
CA GLU A 145 -0.17 -10.37 1.54
C GLU A 145 1.09 -10.22 0.69
N THR A 146 1.37 -9.00 0.21
CA THR A 146 2.59 -8.73 -0.55
C THR A 146 3.85 -9.10 0.24
N THR A 147 3.96 -8.64 1.49
CA THR A 147 5.13 -8.90 2.34
C THR A 147 5.22 -10.35 2.79
N TYR A 148 4.08 -11.03 3.02
CA TYR A 148 4.01 -12.45 3.30
C TYR A 148 4.56 -13.28 2.14
N ARG A 149 4.16 -12.98 0.89
CA ARG A 149 4.65 -13.68 -0.30
C ARG A 149 6.13 -13.42 -0.55
N ILE A 150 6.59 -12.17 -0.45
CA ILE A 150 8.02 -11.83 -0.55
C ILE A 150 8.84 -12.61 0.50
N SER A 151 8.38 -12.63 1.76
CA SER A 151 9.02 -13.43 2.82
C SER A 151 9.05 -14.92 2.45
N SER A 152 7.97 -15.45 1.87
CA SER A 152 7.87 -16.87 1.46
C SER A 152 8.90 -17.25 0.40
N ILE A 153 9.15 -16.36 -0.55
CA ILE A 153 10.12 -16.57 -1.63
C ILE A 153 11.56 -16.57 -1.10
N VAL A 154 11.84 -15.66 -0.15
CA VAL A 154 13.19 -15.51 0.45
C VAL A 154 13.54 -16.70 1.36
N LEU A 155 12.59 -17.19 2.15
CA LEU A 155 12.80 -18.27 3.11
C LEU A 155 13.06 -19.61 2.39
N ASP A 156 13.99 -20.42 2.94
CA ASP A 156 14.30 -21.75 2.42
C ASP A 156 14.77 -22.67 3.56
N ASP A 157 13.90 -23.59 3.96
CA ASP A 157 14.11 -24.49 5.08
C ASP A 157 15.16 -25.58 4.81
N SER A 158 15.58 -25.77 3.56
CA SER A 158 16.64 -26.74 3.22
C SER A 158 18.05 -26.19 3.45
N LYS A 159 18.21 -24.88 3.56
CA LYS A 159 19.51 -24.24 3.73
C LYS A 159 20.01 -24.34 5.18
N ARG A 160 21.35 -24.25 5.31
CA ARG A 160 22.09 -24.34 6.60
C ARG A 160 23.09 -23.19 6.72
N GLY A 161 23.60 -22.98 7.93
CA GLY A 161 24.65 -21.99 8.19
C GLY A 161 24.25 -20.58 7.77
N TRP A 162 25.19 -19.82 7.23
CA TRP A 162 25.00 -18.42 6.87
C TRP A 162 23.88 -18.20 5.83
N GLN A 163 23.72 -19.12 4.87
CA GLN A 163 22.63 -19.04 3.90
C GLN A 163 21.24 -19.12 4.55
N ARG A 164 21.09 -19.85 5.65
CA ARG A 164 19.86 -19.86 6.42
C ARG A 164 19.65 -18.55 7.16
N VAL A 165 20.69 -18.07 7.85
CA VAL A 165 20.62 -16.86 8.68
C VAL A 165 20.17 -15.64 7.87
N TRP A 166 20.83 -15.35 6.76
CA TRP A 166 20.47 -14.15 5.99
C TRP A 166 19.07 -14.25 5.38
N ARG A 167 18.60 -15.44 5.00
CA ARG A 167 17.24 -15.66 4.50
C ARG A 167 16.19 -15.46 5.58
N GLU A 168 16.43 -15.92 6.80
CA GLU A 168 15.55 -15.66 7.94
C GLU A 168 15.50 -14.16 8.27
N VAL A 169 16.64 -13.48 8.24
CA VAL A 169 16.71 -12.04 8.49
C VAL A 169 15.97 -11.25 7.42
N LEU A 170 16.22 -11.49 6.12
CA LEU A 170 15.54 -10.78 5.04
C LEU A 170 14.03 -11.13 4.99
N GLY A 171 13.69 -12.40 5.18
CA GLY A 171 12.29 -12.82 5.29
C GLY A 171 11.58 -12.18 6.47
N GLY A 172 12.29 -11.98 7.59
CA GLY A 172 11.80 -11.30 8.78
C GLY A 172 11.68 -9.79 8.61
N ILE A 173 12.58 -9.14 7.87
CA ILE A 173 12.45 -7.71 7.51
C ILE A 173 11.21 -7.51 6.66
N ALA A 174 10.96 -8.39 5.68
CA ALA A 174 9.76 -8.34 4.86
C ALA A 174 8.49 -8.59 5.68
N CYS A 175 8.51 -9.59 6.58
CA CYS A 175 7.35 -10.01 7.37
C CYS A 175 7.75 -10.32 8.83
N PRO A 176 7.81 -9.31 9.72
CA PRO A 176 8.31 -9.47 11.10
C PRO A 176 7.54 -10.49 11.93
N ILE A 177 6.22 -10.52 11.81
CA ILE A 177 5.37 -11.46 12.55
C ILE A 177 5.63 -12.91 12.11
N ARG A 178 5.91 -13.11 10.83
CA ARG A 178 6.31 -14.43 10.35
C ARG A 178 7.63 -14.90 10.96
N LEU A 179 8.63 -14.00 11.05
CA LEU A 179 9.89 -14.31 11.74
C LEU A 179 9.63 -14.69 13.19
N LEU A 180 8.84 -13.90 13.93
CA LEU A 180 8.47 -14.19 15.31
C LEU A 180 7.82 -15.58 15.44
N ASN A 181 6.86 -15.88 14.56
CA ASN A 181 6.24 -17.21 14.49
C ASN A 181 7.27 -18.32 14.29
N ARG A 182 8.18 -18.15 13.34
CA ARG A 182 9.22 -19.14 13.03
C ARG A 182 10.23 -19.32 14.17
N LEU A 183 10.55 -18.25 14.91
CA LEU A 183 11.38 -18.33 16.11
C LEU A 183 10.69 -19.13 17.22
N ILE A 184 9.41 -18.84 17.49
CA ILE A 184 8.61 -19.53 18.53
C ILE A 184 8.38 -21.00 18.20
N THR A 185 8.13 -21.32 16.91
CA THR A 185 7.90 -22.72 16.48
C THR A 185 9.18 -23.52 16.29
N GLY A 186 10.34 -22.89 16.31
CA GLY A 186 11.62 -23.51 15.98
C GLY A 186 11.85 -23.73 14.47
N ASP A 187 10.96 -23.23 13.61
CA ASP A 187 11.10 -23.37 12.17
C ASP A 187 12.25 -22.53 11.62
N ALA A 188 12.66 -21.47 12.32
CA ALA A 188 13.80 -20.63 11.94
C ALA A 188 15.14 -21.41 11.89
N TRP A 189 15.30 -22.45 12.71
CA TRP A 189 16.51 -23.29 12.78
C TRP A 189 16.29 -24.75 12.40
N ARG A 190 15.03 -25.19 12.22
CA ARG A 190 14.73 -26.56 11.79
C ARG A 190 15.09 -26.72 10.32
N VAL A 191 16.10 -27.58 10.04
CA VAL A 191 16.46 -27.94 8.68
C VAL A 191 15.58 -29.07 8.17
N ARG A 192 15.03 -28.92 6.98
CA ARG A 192 14.20 -29.89 6.28
C ARG A 192 14.94 -30.47 5.09
N THR A 193 14.54 -31.64 4.63
CA THR A 193 15.15 -32.28 3.44
C THR A 193 14.71 -31.64 2.15
N THR A 194 13.54 -31.02 2.14
CA THR A 194 12.97 -30.30 1.00
C THR A 194 12.68 -28.86 1.39
N LYS A 195 12.60 -27.99 0.39
CA LYS A 195 12.12 -26.62 0.55
C LYS A 195 10.66 -26.70 0.98
N HIS A 196 10.42 -26.59 2.29
CA HIS A 196 9.08 -26.71 2.83
C HIS A 196 8.38 -25.35 2.72
N ARG A 197 7.30 -25.33 1.98
CA ARG A 197 6.48 -24.16 1.77
C ARG A 197 5.04 -24.44 2.16
N TYR A 198 4.39 -23.41 2.64
CA TYR A 198 2.96 -23.47 2.92
C TYR A 198 2.15 -23.42 1.63
N HIS A 199 2.75 -22.87 0.54
CA HIS A 199 2.18 -22.70 -0.79
C HIS A 199 3.31 -22.81 -1.81
N ASP A 200 3.00 -23.24 -3.04
CA ASP A 200 3.97 -23.38 -4.14
C ASP A 200 4.34 -22.03 -4.81
N PHE A 201 4.54 -21.00 -3.96
CA PHE A 201 4.86 -19.63 -4.41
C PHE A 201 6.16 -19.53 -5.23
N ASP A 202 7.00 -20.55 -5.24
CA ASP A 202 8.24 -20.56 -6.02
C ASP A 202 8.08 -21.01 -7.45
N GLU A 203 7.01 -21.67 -7.79
CA GLU A 203 6.73 -22.06 -9.16
C GLU A 203 6.24 -20.86 -9.97
N ILE A 204 5.83 -19.80 -9.27
CA ILE A 204 5.37 -18.55 -9.89
C ILE A 204 6.57 -17.66 -10.23
N PRO A 205 6.68 -17.16 -11.46
CA PRO A 205 7.82 -16.34 -11.88
C PRO A 205 7.91 -15.05 -11.05
N LEU A 206 9.13 -14.76 -10.59
CA LEU A 206 9.46 -13.52 -9.88
C LEU A 206 10.53 -12.75 -10.63
N VAL A 207 10.26 -11.49 -10.89
CA VAL A 207 11.27 -10.51 -11.32
C VAL A 207 11.48 -9.52 -10.19
N PHE A 208 12.69 -9.50 -9.65
CA PHE A 208 13.11 -8.52 -8.65
C PHE A 208 14.13 -7.57 -9.26
N ARG A 209 13.90 -6.27 -9.09
CA ARG A 209 14.79 -5.20 -9.57
C ARG A 209 15.12 -4.24 -8.46
N THR A 210 16.39 -3.85 -8.40
CA THR A 210 16.88 -2.79 -7.52
C THR A 210 17.45 -1.67 -8.39
N SER A 211 16.95 -0.45 -8.22
CA SER A 211 17.48 0.74 -8.92
C SER A 211 18.10 1.70 -7.91
N ALA A 212 19.21 2.31 -8.29
CA ALA A 212 19.85 3.36 -7.51
C ALA A 212 20.33 4.48 -8.44
N GLY A 213 20.21 5.72 -7.99
CA GLY A 213 20.57 6.88 -8.81
C GLY A 213 20.30 8.20 -8.15
N VAL A 214 20.12 9.22 -8.97
CA VAL A 214 19.84 10.60 -8.54
C VAL A 214 18.48 11.05 -9.04
N SER A 215 17.74 11.71 -8.18
CA SER A 215 16.46 12.34 -8.43
C SER A 215 16.60 13.86 -8.40
N TYR A 216 15.92 14.53 -9.31
CA TYR A 216 15.72 15.98 -9.33
C TYR A 216 14.23 16.26 -9.27
N LEU A 217 13.78 17.01 -8.26
CA LEU A 217 12.39 17.38 -8.03
C LEU A 217 12.25 18.90 -8.09
N ALA A 218 11.34 19.39 -8.93
CA ALA A 218 11.10 20.83 -9.13
C ALA A 218 9.64 21.14 -9.43
N GLU A 219 9.26 22.39 -9.16
CA GLU A 219 7.98 22.96 -9.56
C GLU A 219 8.01 23.42 -11.02
N LYS A 220 6.85 23.48 -11.67
CA LYS A 220 6.72 24.06 -13.02
C LYS A 220 7.16 25.53 -13.04
N GLY A 221 7.96 25.87 -14.04
CA GLY A 221 8.49 27.24 -14.22
C GLY A 221 9.68 27.59 -13.32
N SER A 222 10.21 26.67 -12.56
CA SER A 222 11.29 26.86 -11.59
C SER A 222 12.41 25.85 -11.79
N SER A 223 12.89 25.70 -13.04
CA SER A 223 14.03 24.80 -13.35
C SER A 223 15.31 25.14 -12.57
N GLU A 224 15.43 26.36 -12.07
CA GLU A 224 16.60 26.82 -11.30
C GLU A 224 16.54 26.47 -9.82
N HIS A 225 15.39 26.02 -9.29
CA HIS A 225 15.13 25.84 -7.86
C HIS A 225 14.59 24.45 -7.51
N GLY A 226 15.20 23.42 -8.06
CA GLY A 226 14.88 22.03 -7.70
C GLY A 226 15.79 21.48 -6.62
N VAL A 227 15.40 20.33 -6.06
CA VAL A 227 16.15 19.58 -5.06
C VAL A 227 16.69 18.30 -5.67
N TYR A 228 18.00 18.10 -5.54
CA TYR A 228 18.68 16.85 -5.91
C TYR A 228 18.81 15.95 -4.70
N PHE A 229 18.51 14.66 -4.86
CA PHE A 229 18.75 13.68 -3.83
C PHE A 229 18.99 12.27 -4.40
N PRO A 230 19.83 11.46 -3.75
CA PRO A 230 19.96 10.05 -4.09
C PRO A 230 18.65 9.29 -3.83
N TYR A 231 18.38 8.28 -4.64
CA TYR A 231 17.25 7.38 -4.41
C TYR A 231 17.64 5.92 -4.58
N VAL A 232 16.89 5.06 -3.90
CA VAL A 232 16.86 3.60 -4.13
C VAL A 232 15.41 3.20 -4.39
N LYS A 233 15.21 2.36 -5.39
CA LYS A 233 13.89 1.80 -5.72
C LYS A 233 13.97 0.28 -5.75
N LEU A 234 12.97 -0.35 -5.15
CA LEU A 234 12.76 -1.79 -5.17
C LEU A 234 11.49 -2.07 -5.99
N LEU A 235 11.57 -3.00 -6.92
CA LEU A 235 10.43 -3.45 -7.71
C LEU A 235 10.34 -4.97 -7.66
N PHE A 236 9.20 -5.46 -7.23
CA PHE A 236 8.79 -6.86 -7.30
C PHE A 236 7.68 -7.00 -8.33
N HIS A 237 7.88 -7.90 -9.26
CA HIS A 237 6.86 -8.32 -10.21
C HIS A 237 6.72 -9.84 -10.07
N TYR A 238 5.63 -10.25 -9.46
CA TYR A 238 5.36 -11.64 -9.11
C TYR A 238 4.18 -12.14 -9.92
N GLY A 239 4.35 -13.28 -10.56
CA GLY A 239 3.35 -13.89 -11.41
C GLY A 239 3.22 -13.25 -12.78
N ASP A 240 2.29 -13.78 -13.55
CA ASP A 240 1.89 -13.25 -14.86
C ASP A 240 0.39 -12.91 -14.81
N PRO A 241 -0.02 -11.66 -15.06
CA PRO A 241 -1.43 -11.26 -15.00
C PRO A 241 -2.32 -11.92 -16.04
N LEU A 242 -1.74 -12.71 -16.96
CA LEU A 242 -2.45 -13.44 -17.99
C LEU A 242 -2.43 -14.97 -17.77
N SER A 243 -1.78 -15.44 -16.71
CA SER A 243 -1.88 -16.84 -16.28
C SER A 243 -3.13 -17.06 -15.43
N ASP A 244 -3.57 -18.33 -15.32
CA ASP A 244 -4.66 -18.67 -14.42
C ASP A 244 -4.30 -18.36 -12.98
N VAL A 245 -5.18 -17.62 -12.29
CA VAL A 245 -5.04 -17.26 -10.87
C VAL A 245 -5.81 -18.27 -10.03
N ASN A 246 -5.10 -18.99 -9.17
CA ASN A 246 -5.67 -19.96 -8.23
C ASN A 246 -5.99 -19.32 -6.89
N GLU A 247 -5.13 -18.39 -6.44
CA GLU A 247 -5.29 -17.67 -5.18
C GLU A 247 -5.13 -16.16 -5.38
N PRO A 248 -5.77 -15.33 -4.53
CA PRO A 248 -5.52 -13.89 -4.52
C PRO A 248 -4.02 -13.59 -4.40
N TYR A 249 -3.53 -12.63 -5.19
CA TYR A 249 -2.11 -12.23 -5.28
C TYR A 249 -1.16 -13.23 -5.97
N ASP A 250 -1.66 -14.24 -6.70
CA ASP A 250 -0.80 -15.04 -7.61
C ASP A 250 -0.19 -14.16 -8.71
N PHE A 251 -0.79 -13.00 -8.95
CA PHE A 251 -0.14 -11.88 -9.60
C PHE A 251 -0.16 -10.66 -8.69
N PHE A 252 1.01 -10.05 -8.48
CA PHE A 252 1.12 -8.71 -7.91
C PHE A 252 2.34 -7.95 -8.42
N THR A 253 2.27 -6.62 -8.36
CA THR A 253 3.41 -5.71 -8.49
C THR A 253 3.56 -4.88 -7.22
N ALA A 254 4.79 -4.73 -6.75
CA ALA A 254 5.12 -3.87 -5.63
C ALA A 254 6.33 -3.00 -5.97
N GLU A 255 6.18 -1.69 -5.92
CA GLU A 255 7.26 -0.73 -6.16
C GLU A 255 7.38 0.19 -4.94
N ALA A 256 8.55 0.25 -4.32
CA ALA A 256 8.87 1.17 -3.23
C ALA A 256 10.05 2.06 -3.63
N THR A 257 9.94 3.37 -3.41
CA THR A 257 11.01 4.33 -3.66
C THR A 257 11.41 5.05 -2.39
N PHE A 258 12.70 5.01 -2.08
CA PHE A 258 13.31 5.66 -0.92
C PHE A 258 14.19 6.80 -1.40
N GLY A 259 13.99 8.01 -0.84
CA GLY A 259 14.80 9.19 -1.10
C GLY A 259 15.70 9.50 0.09
N PHE A 260 16.97 9.79 -0.18
CA PHE A 260 17.94 10.10 0.88
C PHE A 260 18.23 11.61 0.85
N SER A 261 17.38 12.38 1.53
CA SER A 261 17.44 13.84 1.63
C SER A 261 17.08 14.29 3.05
N LYS A 262 17.61 15.44 3.46
CA LYS A 262 17.16 16.09 4.71
C LYS A 262 15.85 16.85 4.54
N SER A 263 15.46 17.17 3.30
CA SER A 263 14.30 17.99 2.95
C SER A 263 13.16 17.20 2.28
N GLN A 264 13.32 15.89 2.09
CA GLN A 264 12.29 15.05 1.49
C GLN A 264 12.08 13.79 2.35
N PRO A 265 10.88 13.20 2.34
CA PRO A 265 10.59 11.99 3.11
C PRO A 265 11.49 10.83 2.69
N LEU A 266 11.81 9.94 3.64
CA LEU A 266 12.55 8.71 3.34
C LEU A 266 11.75 7.81 2.38
N VAL A 267 10.46 7.62 2.63
CA VAL A 267 9.55 6.86 1.75
C VAL A 267 8.86 7.87 0.82
N ASN A 268 9.32 7.95 -0.43
CA ASN A 268 8.73 8.84 -1.42
C ASN A 268 7.47 8.23 -2.06
N SER A 269 7.47 6.93 -2.29
CA SER A 269 6.31 6.25 -2.86
C SER A 269 6.29 4.76 -2.53
N LEU A 270 5.07 4.22 -2.42
CA LEU A 270 4.80 2.79 -2.35
C LEU A 270 3.58 2.49 -3.22
N HIS A 271 3.72 1.57 -4.17
CA HIS A 271 2.66 1.18 -5.10
C HIS A 271 2.50 -0.32 -5.07
N LEU A 272 1.30 -0.79 -4.78
CA LEU A 272 0.94 -2.19 -4.78
C LEU A 272 -0.30 -2.39 -5.66
N ILE A 273 -0.25 -3.41 -6.50
CA ILE A 273 -1.40 -3.90 -7.27
C ILE A 273 -1.41 -5.41 -7.11
N GLY A 274 -2.44 -5.94 -6.48
CA GLY A 274 -2.64 -7.37 -6.29
C GLY A 274 -3.89 -7.86 -6.99
N GLN A 275 -3.78 -8.91 -7.78
CA GLN A 275 -4.90 -9.55 -8.46
C GLN A 275 -5.65 -10.44 -7.47
N LEU A 276 -6.97 -10.21 -7.35
CA LEU A 276 -7.83 -10.98 -6.46
C LEU A 276 -8.52 -12.12 -7.18
N TRP A 277 -8.83 -11.91 -8.44
CA TRP A 277 -9.50 -12.86 -9.33
C TRP A 277 -9.36 -12.40 -10.78
N ASP A 278 -9.38 -13.34 -11.73
CA ASP A 278 -9.44 -13.04 -13.15
C ASP A 278 -10.18 -14.10 -13.96
N THR A 279 -10.41 -13.77 -15.22
CA THR A 279 -10.94 -14.69 -16.23
C THR A 279 -10.38 -14.33 -17.60
N PRO A 280 -9.95 -15.31 -18.39
CA PRO A 280 -9.51 -15.07 -19.75
C PRO A 280 -10.70 -14.68 -20.64
N ILE A 281 -10.55 -13.57 -21.39
CA ILE A 281 -11.50 -13.13 -22.41
C ILE A 281 -11.07 -13.62 -23.79
N LEU A 282 -9.76 -13.57 -24.06
CA LEU A 282 -9.19 -13.92 -25.35
C LEU A 282 -7.82 -14.57 -25.14
N THR A 283 -7.68 -15.78 -25.68
CA THR A 283 -6.41 -16.50 -25.66
C THR A 283 -6.11 -16.99 -27.08
N LYS A 284 -5.29 -16.21 -27.81
CA LYS A 284 -4.78 -16.54 -29.13
C LYS A 284 -3.27 -16.33 -29.15
N GLU A 285 -2.56 -16.99 -30.09
CA GLU A 285 -1.09 -16.85 -30.20
C GLU A 285 -0.61 -15.40 -30.34
N ASN A 286 -1.39 -14.54 -30.97
CA ASN A 286 -1.00 -13.16 -31.28
C ASN A 286 -1.54 -12.13 -30.29
N ILE A 287 -2.49 -12.51 -29.43
CA ILE A 287 -3.08 -11.62 -28.43
C ILE A 287 -3.70 -12.42 -27.29
N GLN A 288 -3.41 -12.00 -26.10
CA GLN A 288 -3.99 -12.53 -24.87
C GLN A 288 -4.67 -11.40 -24.11
N MET A 289 -5.83 -11.66 -23.51
CA MET A 289 -6.59 -10.65 -22.77
C MET A 289 -7.35 -11.31 -21.62
N ASN A 290 -7.14 -10.79 -20.40
CA ASN A 290 -7.86 -11.18 -19.19
C ASN A 290 -8.60 -9.98 -18.59
N PHE A 291 -9.75 -10.26 -18.04
CA PHE A 291 -10.47 -9.33 -17.16
C PHE A 291 -10.37 -9.83 -15.72
N GLY A 292 -10.18 -8.93 -14.75
CA GLY A 292 -10.06 -9.34 -13.37
C GLY A 292 -10.45 -8.26 -12.38
N PHE A 293 -10.42 -8.63 -11.10
CA PHE A 293 -10.55 -7.72 -9.96
C PHE A 293 -9.22 -7.61 -9.24
N TYR A 294 -8.89 -6.36 -8.85
CA TYR A 294 -7.61 -6.00 -8.29
C TYR A 294 -7.79 -5.16 -7.03
N GLN A 295 -6.88 -5.35 -6.09
CA GLN A 295 -6.70 -4.47 -4.95
C GLN A 295 -5.51 -3.54 -5.24
N HIS A 296 -5.71 -2.24 -4.96
CA HIS A 296 -4.67 -1.23 -5.13
C HIS A 296 -4.34 -0.58 -3.80
N PHE A 297 -3.05 -0.28 -3.63
CA PHE A 297 -2.53 0.58 -2.58
C PHE A 297 -1.49 1.49 -3.19
N ASN A 298 -1.72 2.81 -3.14
CA ASN A 298 -0.76 3.79 -3.61
C ASN A 298 -0.53 4.86 -2.56
N PHE A 299 0.74 5.16 -2.36
CA PHE A 299 1.21 6.18 -1.46
C PHE A 299 2.29 6.99 -2.19
N TYR A 300 2.04 8.28 -2.36
CA TYR A 300 3.00 9.26 -2.85
C TYR A 300 3.17 10.33 -1.78
N ASN A 301 4.42 10.63 -1.40
CA ASN A 301 4.70 11.66 -0.43
C ASN A 301 5.93 12.49 -0.82
N SER A 302 5.80 13.80 -0.70
CA SER A 302 6.88 14.77 -0.86
C SER A 302 6.71 15.93 0.12
N GLU A 303 7.79 16.64 0.38
CA GLU A 303 7.79 17.88 1.13
C GLU A 303 8.10 19.06 0.22
N ALA A 304 7.83 20.27 0.71
CA ALA A 304 8.05 21.50 -0.05
C ALA A 304 9.48 21.61 -0.59
N VAL A 305 9.61 21.93 -1.87
CA VAL A 305 10.91 22.15 -2.51
C VAL A 305 11.55 23.42 -1.98
N ARG A 306 10.73 24.43 -1.71
CA ARG A 306 11.12 25.70 -1.09
C ARG A 306 10.32 25.92 0.18
N LYS A 307 11.00 26.06 1.29
CA LYS A 307 10.35 26.36 2.58
C LYS A 307 9.56 27.69 2.59
N GLU A 308 9.94 28.62 1.72
CA GLU A 308 9.33 29.96 1.65
C GLU A 308 7.99 29.99 0.90
N LYS A 309 7.72 28.99 0.06
CA LYS A 309 6.49 28.92 -0.73
C LYS A 309 5.48 27.88 -0.24
N ASP A 310 5.91 27.00 0.63
CA ASP A 310 5.11 25.92 1.23
C ASP A 310 4.33 25.04 0.23
N ILE A 311 4.81 25.01 -1.02
CA ILE A 311 4.19 24.21 -2.08
C ILE A 311 4.74 22.79 -2.03
N ILE A 312 3.91 21.87 -1.65
CA ILE A 312 4.20 20.43 -1.65
C ILE A 312 3.99 19.91 -3.08
N PRO A 313 5.00 19.31 -3.74
CA PRO A 313 4.92 18.89 -5.14
C PRO A 313 3.83 17.86 -5.38
N TYR A 314 3.79 16.81 -4.55
CA TYR A 314 2.76 15.77 -4.62
C TYR A 314 2.56 15.13 -3.26
N ARG A 315 1.31 14.89 -2.92
CA ARG A 315 0.91 14.10 -1.77
C ARG A 315 -0.45 13.49 -2.07
N ILE A 316 -0.49 12.18 -2.18
CA ILE A 316 -1.73 11.44 -2.39
C ILE A 316 -1.61 10.02 -1.81
N GLY A 317 -2.67 9.57 -1.17
CA GLY A 317 -2.87 8.20 -0.73
C GLY A 317 -4.10 7.59 -1.41
N GLU A 318 -3.97 6.36 -1.88
CA GLU A 318 -5.07 5.46 -2.26
C GLU A 318 -4.89 4.21 -1.40
N THR A 319 -5.37 4.31 -0.15
CA THR A 319 -5.01 3.34 0.90
C THR A 319 -5.94 2.13 0.89
N ALA A 320 -7.23 2.37 0.62
CA ALA A 320 -8.22 1.31 0.53
C ALA A 320 -8.94 1.43 -0.81
N SER A 321 -8.55 0.60 -1.78
CA SER A 321 -9.08 0.67 -3.14
C SER A 321 -9.19 -0.71 -3.77
N LEU A 322 -10.28 -0.92 -4.48
CA LEU A 322 -10.62 -2.15 -5.19
C LEU A 322 -11.22 -1.78 -6.55
N GLY A 323 -10.94 -2.57 -7.57
CA GLY A 323 -11.51 -2.29 -8.87
C GLY A 323 -11.35 -3.38 -9.92
N ALA A 324 -11.93 -3.11 -11.07
CA ALA A 324 -11.83 -3.96 -12.24
C ALA A 324 -10.58 -3.61 -13.06
N GLY A 325 -10.02 -4.60 -13.72
CA GLY A 325 -8.89 -4.42 -14.62
C GLY A 325 -9.00 -5.25 -15.88
N LEU A 326 -8.50 -4.68 -16.97
CA LEU A 326 -8.34 -5.35 -18.24
C LEU A 326 -6.85 -5.37 -18.57
N VAL A 327 -6.30 -6.55 -18.74
CA VAL A 327 -4.90 -6.74 -19.13
C VAL A 327 -4.87 -7.40 -20.48
N TYR A 328 -4.10 -6.84 -21.41
CA TYR A 328 -3.87 -7.51 -22.67
C TYR A 328 -2.39 -7.45 -23.07
N ARG A 329 -1.96 -8.47 -23.81
CA ARG A 329 -0.59 -8.60 -24.33
C ARG A 329 -0.60 -9.00 -25.80
N ILE A 330 0.24 -8.31 -26.57
CA ILE A 330 0.59 -8.66 -27.94
C ILE A 330 2.06 -9.07 -27.92
N PRO A 331 2.37 -10.39 -27.93
CA PRO A 331 3.72 -10.87 -27.65
C PRO A 331 4.72 -10.60 -28.78
N ASN A 332 4.25 -10.45 -30.02
CA ASN A 332 5.12 -10.32 -31.19
C ASN A 332 4.60 -9.28 -32.19
N ILE A 333 5.11 -8.06 -32.09
CA ILE A 333 4.91 -7.01 -33.07
C ILE A 333 6.18 -6.97 -33.97
N GLY A 334 6.13 -7.49 -35.17
CA GLY A 334 7.28 -7.50 -36.08
C GLY A 334 8.50 -8.28 -35.59
N ARG A 335 8.30 -9.35 -34.79
CA ARG A 335 9.30 -10.32 -34.29
C ARG A 335 10.25 -9.80 -33.15
N LYS A 336 10.20 -8.53 -32.77
CA LYS A 336 11.17 -7.98 -31.79
C LYS A 336 10.54 -7.15 -30.68
N ILE A 337 9.27 -6.82 -30.80
CA ILE A 337 8.56 -5.93 -29.88
C ILE A 337 7.40 -6.70 -29.27
N SER A 338 7.24 -6.61 -27.96
CA SER A 338 6.00 -7.01 -27.30
C SER A 338 5.38 -5.81 -26.61
N LEU A 339 4.06 -5.78 -26.59
CA LEU A 339 3.24 -4.76 -25.93
C LEU A 339 2.39 -5.44 -24.87
N GLU A 340 2.43 -4.92 -23.65
CA GLU A 340 1.45 -5.23 -22.62
C GLU A 340 0.81 -3.94 -22.12
N GLN A 341 -0.52 -3.95 -22.02
CA GLN A 341 -1.26 -2.85 -21.42
C GLN A 341 -2.18 -3.36 -20.32
N ARG A 342 -2.26 -2.58 -19.25
CA ARG A 342 -3.10 -2.83 -18.10
C ARG A 342 -3.95 -1.58 -17.86
N LEU A 343 -5.26 -1.74 -17.99
CA LEU A 343 -6.24 -0.69 -17.72
C LEU A 343 -6.99 -1.06 -16.45
N TYR A 344 -7.00 -0.16 -15.45
CA TYR A 344 -7.71 -0.35 -14.19
C TYR A 344 -8.71 0.77 -13.95
N LEU A 345 -9.85 0.42 -13.41
CA LEU A 345 -10.87 1.34 -12.91
C LEU A 345 -11.21 0.93 -11.46
N ASN A 346 -10.85 1.77 -10.51
CA ASN A 346 -10.95 1.45 -9.09
C ASN A 346 -11.90 2.41 -8.37
N GLY A 347 -12.67 1.87 -7.44
CA GLY A 347 -13.32 2.66 -6.40
C GLY A 347 -12.37 2.85 -5.22
N ILE A 348 -12.13 4.09 -4.85
CA ILE A 348 -11.33 4.45 -3.68
C ILE A 348 -12.29 4.61 -2.50
N ILE A 349 -12.21 3.68 -1.56
CA ILE A 349 -13.01 3.70 -0.34
C ILE A 349 -12.45 4.73 0.62
N LEU A 350 -11.11 4.72 0.78
CA LEU A 350 -10.36 5.70 1.56
C LEU A 350 -9.10 6.12 0.80
N GLY A 351 -8.99 7.42 0.58
CA GLY A 351 -7.81 8.07 0.05
C GLY A 351 -7.56 9.40 0.75
N GLY A 352 -6.38 9.95 0.52
CA GLY A 352 -6.00 11.25 1.04
C GLY A 352 -5.34 12.09 -0.05
N SER A 353 -5.61 13.38 -0.07
CA SER A 353 -4.97 14.35 -0.95
C SER A 353 -4.56 15.59 -0.16
N LEU A 354 -3.51 16.28 -0.61
CA LEU A 354 -3.08 17.53 0.02
C LEU A 354 -4.24 18.52 0.11
N SER A 355 -4.41 19.13 1.29
CA SER A 355 -5.28 20.28 1.53
C SER A 355 -4.47 21.59 1.44
N ASP A 356 -5.07 22.63 0.89
CA ASP A 356 -4.43 23.94 0.74
C ASP A 356 -4.88 24.94 1.83
N HIS A 357 -6.02 24.68 2.48
CA HIS A 357 -6.64 25.60 3.43
C HIS A 357 -6.82 24.97 4.82
N PHE A 358 -7.16 23.68 4.89
CA PHE A 358 -7.34 23.00 6.15
C PHE A 358 -6.00 22.58 6.76
N HIS A 359 -5.66 23.22 7.85
CA HIS A 359 -4.46 22.93 8.65
C HIS A 359 -4.85 22.90 10.12
N VAL A 360 -5.22 21.73 10.62
CA VAL A 360 -5.54 21.54 12.03
C VAL A 360 -4.53 20.57 12.62
N LYS A 361 -3.70 21.06 13.54
CA LYS A 361 -2.58 20.32 14.11
C LYS A 361 -1.62 19.81 13.02
N GLU A 362 -1.38 18.51 12.96
CA GLU A 362 -0.50 17.87 11.99
C GLU A 362 -1.19 17.51 10.67
N ARG A 363 -2.51 17.76 10.58
CA ARG A 363 -3.30 17.40 9.42
C ARG A 363 -3.34 18.55 8.41
N ASP A 364 -2.65 18.35 7.30
CA ASP A 364 -2.56 19.24 6.14
C ASP A 364 -3.08 18.55 4.86
N TYR A 365 -3.98 17.59 5.01
CA TYR A 365 -4.56 16.84 3.90
C TYR A 365 -6.04 16.54 4.15
N SER A 366 -6.76 16.30 3.06
CA SER A 366 -8.17 15.93 3.07
C SER A 366 -8.32 14.41 2.86
N LEU A 367 -9.07 13.77 3.76
CA LEU A 367 -9.53 12.40 3.56
C LEU A 367 -10.76 12.39 2.66
N GLY A 368 -10.85 11.41 1.77
CA GLY A 368 -11.97 11.30 0.85
C GLY A 368 -12.15 9.90 0.28
N SER A 369 -13.28 9.73 -0.40
CA SER A 369 -13.54 8.58 -1.27
C SER A 369 -13.67 9.05 -2.70
N GLY A 370 -13.55 8.15 -3.66
CA GLY A 370 -13.63 8.53 -5.06
C GLY A 370 -13.31 7.38 -6.00
N PHE A 371 -12.58 7.68 -7.05
CA PHE A 371 -12.16 6.66 -8.01
C PHE A 371 -10.78 6.98 -8.59
N SER A 372 -10.12 5.95 -9.12
CA SER A 372 -8.92 6.10 -9.94
C SER A 372 -9.05 5.32 -11.25
N THR A 373 -8.44 5.85 -12.30
CA THR A 373 -8.24 5.15 -13.57
C THR A 373 -6.77 5.10 -13.88
N LYS A 374 -6.25 3.92 -14.22
CA LYS A 374 -4.81 3.73 -14.45
C LYS A 374 -4.59 3.03 -15.78
N LEU A 375 -3.66 3.54 -16.57
CA LEU A 375 -3.18 2.93 -17.80
C LEU A 375 -1.68 2.71 -17.69
N HIS A 376 -1.28 1.46 -17.59
CA HIS A 376 0.12 1.05 -17.54
C HIS A 376 0.48 0.36 -18.85
N THR A 377 1.44 0.90 -19.58
CA THR A 377 1.90 0.39 -20.87
C THR A 377 3.36 -0.05 -20.75
N PHE A 378 3.64 -1.26 -21.16
CA PHE A 378 4.98 -1.86 -21.20
C PHE A 378 5.29 -2.27 -22.62
N VAL A 379 6.38 -1.75 -23.19
CA VAL A 379 6.86 -2.09 -24.52
C VAL A 379 8.26 -2.67 -24.37
N GLU A 380 8.41 -3.97 -24.61
CA GLU A 380 9.72 -4.61 -24.68
C GLU A 380 10.32 -4.41 -26.07
N LEU A 381 11.53 -3.86 -26.14
CA LEU A 381 12.26 -3.53 -27.37
C LEU A 381 13.36 -4.55 -27.67
N GLY A 382 13.10 -5.82 -27.39
CA GLY A 382 14.03 -6.92 -27.60
C GLY A 382 15.34 -6.76 -26.84
N LYS A 383 16.46 -6.64 -27.57
CA LYS A 383 17.79 -6.51 -26.95
C LYS A 383 18.14 -5.08 -26.48
N ILE A 384 17.36 -4.08 -26.88
CA ILE A 384 17.64 -2.67 -26.58
C ILE A 384 17.24 -2.35 -25.14
N GLY A 385 16.09 -2.84 -24.70
CA GLY A 385 15.54 -2.53 -23.38
C GLY A 385 14.03 -2.46 -23.42
N ARG A 386 13.44 -1.56 -22.60
CA ARG A 386 11.99 -1.39 -22.51
C ARG A 386 11.58 0.06 -22.36
N LEU A 387 10.39 0.38 -22.85
CA LEU A 387 9.70 1.63 -22.61
C LEU A 387 8.49 1.34 -21.73
N ILE A 388 8.32 2.13 -20.65
CA ILE A 388 7.21 2.00 -19.72
C ILE A 388 6.52 3.36 -19.63
N LEU A 389 5.20 3.37 -19.71
CA LEU A 389 4.38 4.55 -19.43
C LEU A 389 3.35 4.17 -18.38
N ILE A 390 3.39 4.84 -17.25
CA ILE A 390 2.38 4.79 -16.22
C ILE A 390 1.59 6.10 -16.27
N ALA A 391 0.29 6.02 -16.47
CA ALA A 391 -0.61 7.16 -16.49
C ALA A 391 -1.76 6.88 -15.50
N ASP A 392 -1.77 7.60 -14.40
CA ASP A 392 -2.75 7.45 -13.34
C ASP A 392 -3.57 8.73 -13.18
N PHE A 393 -4.87 8.57 -13.06
CA PHE A 393 -5.83 9.62 -12.76
C PHE A 393 -6.55 9.27 -11.46
N TYR A 394 -6.64 10.25 -10.57
CA TYR A 394 -7.36 10.13 -9.30
C TYR A 394 -8.38 11.24 -9.17
N LYS A 395 -9.58 10.92 -8.66
CA LYS A 395 -10.61 11.86 -8.26
C LYS A 395 -11.07 11.52 -6.86
N LEU A 396 -10.88 12.43 -5.93
CA LEU A 396 -11.28 12.29 -4.52
C LEU A 396 -12.28 13.37 -4.14
N TYR A 397 -13.24 12.99 -3.34
CA TYR A 397 -14.31 13.84 -2.82
C TYR A 397 -14.24 13.86 -1.30
N THR A 398 -14.18 15.02 -0.70
CA THR A 398 -14.28 15.19 0.76
C THR A 398 -15.75 15.17 1.15
N TRP A 399 -16.20 14.12 1.85
CA TRP A 399 -17.63 13.96 2.15
C TRP A 399 -18.07 14.78 3.35
N LYS A 400 -17.18 15.05 4.30
CA LYS A 400 -17.46 15.87 5.46
C LYS A 400 -16.39 16.94 5.57
N GLY A 401 -16.70 18.10 5.03
CA GLY A 401 -15.84 19.27 5.09
C GLY A 401 -15.73 19.86 6.49
N TYR A 402 -14.70 20.62 6.67
CA TYR A 402 -14.42 21.46 7.79
C TYR A 402 -15.33 22.70 7.77
N ASP A 403 -15.88 23.07 8.91
CA ASP A 403 -16.64 24.31 9.12
C ASP A 403 -15.88 25.23 10.09
N GLU A 404 -15.36 26.35 9.55
CA GLU A 404 -14.59 27.32 10.34
C GLU A 404 -15.35 27.86 11.54
N LYS A 405 -16.68 28.07 11.41
CA LYS A 405 -17.51 28.62 12.50
C LYS A 405 -17.74 27.58 13.60
N GLU A 406 -17.77 26.30 13.28
CA GLU A 406 -17.87 25.23 14.26
C GLU A 406 -16.54 25.05 14.98
N VAL A 407 -15.43 25.04 14.23
CA VAL A 407 -14.09 24.89 14.79
C VAL A 407 -13.69 26.04 15.67
N ALA A 408 -14.05 27.28 15.31
CA ALA A 408 -13.79 28.46 16.14
C ALA A 408 -14.48 28.42 17.53
N LYS A 409 -15.46 27.51 17.72
CA LYS A 409 -16.17 27.31 19.00
C LYS A 409 -15.57 26.19 19.84
N LEU A 410 -14.61 25.45 19.31
CA LEU A 410 -13.98 24.34 20.01
C LEU A 410 -12.86 24.83 20.91
N ASP A 411 -12.95 24.49 22.18
CA ASP A 411 -11.87 24.76 23.16
C ASP A 411 -10.63 23.87 22.90
N ASN A 412 -10.82 22.72 22.20
CA ASN A 412 -9.78 21.78 21.88
C ASN A 412 -9.92 21.30 20.42
N LEU A 413 -8.88 21.53 19.62
CA LEU A 413 -8.80 21.13 18.20
C LEU A 413 -8.48 19.64 18.01
N ASP A 414 -8.23 18.87 19.07
CA ASP A 414 -7.91 17.43 18.99
C ASP A 414 -9.06 16.60 18.42
N PHE A 415 -10.27 17.12 18.44
CA PHE A 415 -11.48 16.38 18.10
C PHE A 415 -12.28 17.01 16.96
N VAL A 416 -11.61 17.67 16.03
CA VAL A 416 -12.27 18.17 14.81
C VAL A 416 -12.69 16.98 13.96
N ASN A 417 -13.96 16.62 14.04
CA ASN A 417 -14.54 15.51 13.28
C ASN A 417 -14.87 15.96 11.84
N ALA A 418 -13.83 16.16 11.03
CA ALA A 418 -13.93 16.51 9.62
C ALA A 418 -12.90 15.73 8.78
N GLN A 419 -13.22 15.53 7.50
CA GLN A 419 -12.28 14.88 6.57
C GLN A 419 -11.23 15.84 6.00
N GLY A 420 -11.41 17.14 6.12
CA GLY A 420 -10.56 18.21 5.60
C GLY A 420 -11.37 19.30 4.96
N ASP A 421 -10.82 20.02 3.99
CA ASP A 421 -11.55 21.02 3.20
C ASP A 421 -12.67 20.38 2.38
N ALA A 422 -13.84 21.01 2.40
CA ALA A 422 -14.94 20.61 1.52
C ALA A 422 -14.57 20.89 0.07
N GLY A 423 -14.38 19.83 -0.73
CA GLY A 423 -13.97 19.99 -2.11
C GLY A 423 -13.70 18.69 -2.85
N ASN A 424 -13.24 18.84 -4.08
CA ASN A 424 -12.97 17.75 -5.02
C ASN A 424 -11.55 17.86 -5.55
N SER A 425 -10.69 16.93 -5.19
CA SER A 425 -9.31 16.87 -5.69
C SER A 425 -9.22 15.99 -6.93
N THR A 426 -8.49 16.47 -7.92
CA THR A 426 -8.07 15.71 -9.10
C THR A 426 -6.56 15.66 -9.13
N LEU A 427 -5.98 14.49 -9.32
CA LEU A 427 -4.55 14.31 -9.55
C LEU A 427 -4.33 13.50 -10.82
N VAL A 428 -3.41 13.96 -11.65
CA VAL A 428 -2.87 13.24 -12.82
C VAL A 428 -1.41 12.98 -12.58
N VAL A 429 -0.99 11.74 -12.73
CA VAL A 429 0.41 11.30 -12.63
C VAL A 429 0.82 10.66 -13.94
N LEU A 430 1.87 11.18 -14.57
CA LEU A 430 2.44 10.62 -15.80
C LEU A 430 3.89 10.24 -15.53
N ASN A 431 4.22 8.97 -15.70
CA ASN A 431 5.56 8.43 -15.46
C ASN A 431 6.12 7.71 -16.70
N PRO A 432 6.67 8.43 -17.68
CA PRO A 432 7.45 7.82 -18.75
C PRO A 432 8.80 7.33 -18.20
N ARG A 433 9.18 6.11 -18.60
CA ARG A 433 10.44 5.48 -18.21
C ARG A 433 11.06 4.76 -19.41
N LEU A 434 12.34 5.01 -19.64
CA LEU A 434 13.16 4.30 -20.63
C LEU A 434 14.24 3.53 -19.89
N GLN A 435 14.27 2.21 -20.06
CA GLN A 435 15.28 1.33 -19.52
C GLN A 435 16.12 0.76 -20.66
N LEU A 436 17.38 1.12 -20.73
CA LEU A 436 18.32 0.67 -21.78
C LEU A 436 19.21 -0.43 -21.23
N LYS A 437 19.28 -1.55 -21.94
CA LYS A 437 20.07 -2.71 -21.54
C LYS A 437 21.55 -2.44 -21.78
N ILE A 438 22.34 -2.40 -20.71
CA ILE A 438 23.81 -2.21 -20.77
C ILE A 438 24.51 -3.57 -20.72
N ALA A 439 24.03 -4.48 -19.87
CA ALA A 439 24.53 -5.85 -19.73
C ALA A 439 23.36 -6.81 -19.46
N SER A 440 23.64 -8.09 -19.28
CA SER A 440 22.60 -9.14 -19.10
C SER A 440 21.60 -8.79 -17.99
N HIS A 441 22.08 -8.23 -16.87
CA HIS A 441 21.30 -7.90 -15.67
C HIS A 441 21.33 -6.41 -15.32
N LEU A 442 21.97 -5.56 -16.14
CA LEU A 442 22.17 -4.15 -15.84
C LEU A 442 21.48 -3.28 -16.89
N LEU A 443 20.65 -2.35 -16.40
CA LEU A 443 19.94 -1.38 -17.23
C LEU A 443 20.29 0.04 -16.78
N LEU A 444 20.42 0.96 -17.75
CA LEU A 444 20.34 2.40 -17.49
C LEU A 444 18.88 2.80 -17.43
N ASP A 445 18.47 3.44 -16.35
CA ASP A 445 17.08 3.88 -16.12
C ASP A 445 16.99 5.40 -16.24
N LEU A 446 16.17 5.86 -17.19
CA LEU A 446 15.82 7.26 -17.39
C LEU A 446 14.32 7.38 -17.12
N TYR A 447 13.97 8.19 -16.14
CA TYR A 447 12.62 8.21 -15.59
C TYR A 447 12.16 9.65 -15.40
N GLY A 448 10.99 9.98 -15.94
CA GLY A 448 10.30 11.24 -15.71
C GLY A 448 9.02 11.01 -14.90
N SER A 449 8.64 11.99 -14.09
CA SER A 449 7.31 12.03 -13.47
C SER A 449 6.77 13.45 -13.63
N TYR A 450 5.52 13.54 -14.03
CA TYR A 450 4.77 14.78 -14.02
C TYR A 450 3.54 14.60 -13.15
N PHE A 451 3.35 15.52 -12.21
CA PHE A 451 2.21 15.55 -11.31
C PHE A 451 1.42 16.81 -11.56
N TYR A 452 0.13 16.70 -11.83
CA TYR A 452 -0.80 17.80 -11.92
C TYR A 452 -1.92 17.60 -10.92
N ARG A 453 -2.06 18.52 -9.97
CA ARG A 453 -3.15 18.54 -9.01
C ARG A 453 -4.03 19.76 -9.26
N HIS A 454 -5.34 19.54 -9.23
CA HIS A 454 -6.35 20.59 -9.24
C HIS A 454 -7.40 20.24 -8.18
N THR A 455 -7.60 21.14 -7.23
CA THR A 455 -8.64 20.99 -6.20
C THR A 455 -9.63 22.13 -6.32
N THR A 456 -10.90 21.77 -6.53
CA THR A 456 -12.03 22.68 -6.49
C THR A 456 -12.60 22.68 -5.09
N TYR A 457 -12.57 23.82 -4.42
CA TYR A 457 -13.10 24.03 -3.08
C TYR A 457 -14.50 24.63 -3.13
N TYR A 458 -15.33 24.29 -2.12
CA TYR A 458 -16.69 24.85 -2.06
C TYR A 458 -16.72 26.21 -1.35
N GLU A 459 -15.79 26.47 -0.45
CA GLU A 459 -15.76 27.68 0.41
C GLU A 459 -14.49 28.53 0.22
N HIS A 460 -13.56 28.09 -0.60
CA HIS A 460 -12.29 28.75 -0.86
C HIS A 460 -11.99 28.80 -2.36
N ASP A 461 -10.96 29.57 -2.74
CA ASP A 461 -10.48 29.63 -4.12
C ASP A 461 -9.86 28.28 -4.55
N ASP A 462 -10.10 27.93 -5.81
CA ASP A 462 -9.54 26.74 -6.43
C ASP A 462 -8.00 26.81 -6.52
N VAL A 463 -7.34 25.69 -6.27
CA VAL A 463 -5.87 25.60 -6.34
C VAL A 463 -5.43 24.60 -7.39
N SER A 464 -4.48 25.02 -8.22
CA SER A 464 -3.84 24.16 -9.23
C SER A 464 -2.34 24.21 -9.08
N THR A 465 -1.72 23.04 -9.01
CA THR A 465 -0.26 22.89 -8.95
C THR A 465 0.23 21.90 -9.97
N SER A 466 1.42 22.11 -10.51
CA SER A 466 2.09 21.13 -11.34
C SER A 466 3.58 21.09 -11.02
N THR A 467 4.09 19.87 -10.92
CA THR A 467 5.47 19.60 -10.56
C THR A 467 6.04 18.49 -11.44
N TYR A 468 7.34 18.43 -11.55
CA TYR A 468 7.99 17.35 -12.27
C TYR A 468 9.19 16.82 -11.51
N GLN A 469 9.49 15.55 -11.75
CA GLN A 469 10.63 14.87 -11.19
C GLN A 469 11.36 14.13 -12.30
N LEU A 470 12.66 14.25 -12.33
CA LEU A 470 13.54 13.53 -13.24
C LEU A 470 14.45 12.62 -12.41
N ARG A 471 14.59 11.38 -12.86
CA ARG A 471 15.49 10.41 -12.24
C ARG A 471 16.36 9.75 -13.28
N THR A 472 17.62 9.54 -12.93
CA THR A 472 18.55 8.73 -13.70
C THR A 472 19.29 7.80 -12.76
N GLY A 473 19.52 6.58 -13.17
CA GLY A 473 20.18 5.59 -12.32
C GLY A 473 20.46 4.28 -13.04
N LEU A 474 20.99 3.36 -12.29
CA LEU A 474 21.23 1.99 -12.73
C LEU A 474 20.24 1.06 -12.06
N THR A 475 19.71 0.13 -12.85
CA THR A 475 18.80 -0.92 -12.38
C THR A 475 19.47 -2.27 -12.58
N TYR A 476 19.53 -3.04 -11.50
CA TYR A 476 19.98 -4.43 -11.53
C TYR A 476 18.75 -5.36 -11.46
N GLU A 477 18.66 -6.30 -12.39
CA GLU A 477 17.63 -7.35 -12.45
C GLU A 477 18.26 -8.65 -11.92
N TRP A 478 17.72 -9.14 -10.80
CA TRP A 478 18.22 -10.31 -10.06
C TRP A 478 17.74 -11.63 -10.67
#